data_59b1f6e046f2d6a5f3d2cedd7ce0f4e3
#
_entry.id   59b1f6e046f2d6a5f3d2cedd7ce0f4e3
#
_cell.length_a   1.000
_cell.length_b   1.000
_cell.length_c   1.000
_cell.angle_alpha   90.00
_cell.angle_beta   90.00
_cell.angle_gamma   90.00
#
_symmetry.space_group_name_H-M   'P 1'
#
loop_
_entity.id
_entity.type
_entity.pdbx_description
1 polymer ?
#
loop_
_entity_poly.entity_id
_entity_poly.type
_entity_poly.pdbx_seq_one_letter_code
_entity_poly.pdbx_strand_id
1 'polypeptide(L)'
;MKTTMNFTTSQDDVQRFSSSEDLRSFYRHFGCNGLELMPFPYWDGKKELPSACCPLIAPDMIVGVHACCISDWMQKDRDFLLEHYRRDLDFARDMKAEYVVFHVTQVSDEEGFSYHPLHSDEEVILAACELINALLGGQDYPFYFLMENLWWPGLNFLDPAVTRLLLDNIHYVKKGLVLDTGHFLHTNLELKTQKEALAYLNTMLDQHQELLPYIKAIHLHQSLTGDYVKDWLAQPRSLSEDPMERFRQVYEHIFAIDQHLPFTAPGVRELVERIDPLYLTYEYITHNREELAHFLESGSSVFAY
;
A
#
# COMPACT_ATOMS: atom_id res chain seq x y z
N MET A 1 12.90 -14.29 -0.42
CA MET A 1 12.19 -13.01 -0.20
C MET A 1 13.14 -11.84 -0.45
N LYS A 2 12.73 -10.82 -1.21
CA LYS A 2 13.43 -9.53 -1.31
C LYS A 2 12.79 -8.53 -0.37
N THR A 3 13.62 -7.77 0.35
CA THR A 3 13.13 -6.73 1.26
C THR A 3 13.32 -5.36 0.62
N THR A 4 12.31 -4.51 0.70
CA THR A 4 12.32 -3.15 0.16
C THR A 4 11.98 -2.13 1.24
N MET A 5 12.35 -0.90 1.00
CA MET A 5 11.93 0.26 1.75
C MET A 5 10.98 1.07 0.86
N ASN A 6 9.84 1.51 1.40
CA ASN A 6 8.99 2.46 0.67
C ASN A 6 9.73 3.79 0.48
N PHE A 7 9.51 4.42 -0.65
CA PHE A 7 10.09 5.71 -0.97
C PHE A 7 9.19 6.46 -1.94
N THR A 8 9.01 7.76 -1.71
CA THR A 8 8.20 8.58 -2.61
C THR A 8 9.07 9.58 -3.38
N THR A 9 8.52 10.15 -4.45
CA THR A 9 9.17 11.27 -5.15
C THR A 9 8.79 12.62 -4.56
N SER A 10 8.20 12.65 -3.36
CA SER A 10 7.90 13.89 -2.64
C SER A 10 9.18 14.64 -2.28
N GLN A 11 9.06 15.95 -2.14
CA GLN A 11 10.18 16.79 -1.73
C GLN A 11 10.71 16.38 -0.35
N ASP A 12 9.83 15.97 0.56
CA ASP A 12 10.19 15.56 1.91
C ASP A 12 11.08 14.32 1.92
N ASP A 13 10.79 13.30 1.11
CA ASP A 13 11.63 12.12 1.01
C ASP A 13 12.94 12.38 0.28
N VAL A 14 12.86 13.09 -0.84
CA VAL A 14 14.03 13.39 -1.68
C VAL A 14 15.10 14.19 -0.92
N GLN A 15 14.69 15.17 -0.11
CA GLN A 15 15.61 16.02 0.65
C GLN A 15 16.34 15.31 1.80
N ARG A 16 15.88 14.11 2.19
CA ARG A 16 16.54 13.31 3.24
C ARG A 16 17.92 12.78 2.83
N PHE A 17 18.19 12.74 1.51
CA PHE A 17 19.38 12.10 0.96
C PHE A 17 20.15 13.02 0.05
N SER A 18 21.47 13.02 0.18
CA SER A 18 22.38 13.92 -0.53
C SER A 18 22.77 13.43 -1.93
N SER A 19 22.63 12.12 -2.18
CA SER A 19 23.03 11.48 -3.44
C SER A 19 22.43 10.07 -3.57
N SER A 20 22.49 9.52 -4.78
CA SER A 20 22.10 8.14 -5.07
C SER A 20 22.89 7.12 -4.23
N GLU A 21 24.19 7.36 -4.01
CA GLU A 21 25.02 6.48 -3.19
C GLU A 21 24.64 6.57 -1.70
N ASP A 22 24.30 7.75 -1.21
CA ASP A 22 23.83 7.95 0.16
C ASP A 22 22.51 7.19 0.40
N LEU A 23 21.52 7.32 -0.50
CA LEU A 23 20.27 6.58 -0.43
C LEU A 23 20.50 5.06 -0.52
N ARG A 24 21.36 4.62 -1.45
CA ARG A 24 21.70 3.20 -1.63
C ARG A 24 22.37 2.61 -0.39
N SER A 25 23.33 3.33 0.17
CA SER A 25 24.00 2.91 1.40
C SER A 25 23.07 2.84 2.58
N PHE A 26 22.13 3.79 2.66
CA PHE A 26 21.12 3.83 3.70
C PHE A 26 20.22 2.60 3.71
N TYR A 27 19.50 2.33 2.62
CA TYR A 27 18.56 1.19 2.62
C TYR A 27 19.28 -0.16 2.75
N ARG A 28 20.50 -0.30 2.19
CA ARG A 28 21.31 -1.52 2.32
C ARG A 28 21.78 -1.75 3.76
N HIS A 29 22.05 -0.70 4.52
CA HIS A 29 22.43 -0.79 5.93
C HIS A 29 21.37 -1.55 6.75
N PHE A 30 20.09 -1.38 6.40
CA PHE A 30 18.96 -2.08 7.03
C PHE A 30 18.56 -3.39 6.33
N GLY A 31 19.40 -3.91 5.45
CA GLY A 31 19.17 -5.19 4.77
C GLY A 31 18.19 -5.13 3.60
N CYS A 32 17.77 -3.93 3.16
CA CYS A 32 16.88 -3.80 2.02
C CYS A 32 17.65 -4.00 0.70
N ASN A 33 17.00 -4.65 -0.26
CA ASN A 33 17.51 -4.92 -1.59
C ASN A 33 17.31 -3.73 -2.54
N GLY A 34 16.34 -2.86 -2.23
CA GLY A 34 16.00 -1.70 -3.03
C GLY A 34 14.78 -0.96 -2.48
N LEU A 35 14.11 -0.26 -3.38
CA LEU A 35 12.97 0.59 -3.08
C LEU A 35 11.68 0.01 -3.68
N GLU A 36 10.58 0.17 -2.95
CA GLU A 36 9.26 0.26 -3.53
C GLU A 36 8.95 1.73 -3.70
N LEU A 37 8.85 2.17 -4.95
CA LEU A 37 8.73 3.58 -5.28
C LEU A 37 7.27 3.96 -5.54
N MET A 38 6.76 4.95 -4.81
CA MET A 38 5.53 5.65 -5.15
C MET A 38 5.90 6.96 -5.86
N PRO A 39 5.72 7.06 -7.18
CA PRO A 39 6.02 8.27 -7.93
C PRO A 39 4.93 9.33 -7.65
N PHE A 40 5.16 10.23 -6.71
CA PHE A 40 4.21 11.24 -6.24
C PHE A 40 4.84 12.65 -6.29
N PRO A 41 4.08 13.72 -6.61
CA PRO A 41 2.81 13.75 -7.35
C PRO A 41 3.02 13.85 -8.86
N TYR A 42 2.17 13.22 -9.65
CA TYR A 42 2.14 13.37 -11.13
C TYR A 42 1.35 14.62 -11.55
N TRP A 43 1.60 15.75 -10.94
CA TRP A 43 0.82 16.99 -11.22
C TRP A 43 0.94 17.48 -12.66
N ASP A 44 2.01 17.14 -13.37
CA ASP A 44 2.28 17.63 -14.73
C ASP A 44 1.98 16.60 -15.83
N GLY A 45 1.47 15.43 -15.48
CA GLY A 45 1.10 14.40 -16.45
C GLY A 45 2.27 13.73 -17.17
N LYS A 46 3.52 13.94 -16.73
CA LYS A 46 4.70 13.33 -17.34
C LYS A 46 4.93 11.91 -16.81
N LYS A 47 5.43 11.05 -17.71
CA LYS A 47 5.78 9.65 -17.42
C LYS A 47 7.19 9.49 -16.83
N GLU A 48 7.89 10.57 -16.56
CA GLU A 48 9.28 10.57 -16.11
C GLU A 48 9.36 10.99 -14.65
N LEU A 49 10.38 10.46 -13.98
CA LEU A 49 10.71 10.95 -12.65
C LEU A 49 10.90 12.48 -12.68
N PRO A 50 10.38 13.20 -11.67
CA PRO A 50 10.67 14.61 -11.53
C PRO A 50 12.17 14.87 -11.64
N SER A 51 12.57 15.94 -12.32
CA SER A 51 14.00 16.23 -12.56
C SER A 51 14.84 16.32 -11.28
N ALA A 52 14.22 16.68 -10.16
CA ALA A 52 14.85 16.68 -8.84
C ALA A 52 15.16 15.25 -8.32
N CYS A 53 14.43 14.23 -8.77
CA CYS A 53 14.59 12.84 -8.32
C CYS A 53 15.60 12.07 -9.18
N CYS A 54 15.77 12.44 -10.46
CA CYS A 54 16.65 11.74 -11.38
C CYS A 54 18.10 11.58 -10.89
N PRO A 55 18.72 12.55 -10.18
CA PRO A 55 20.07 12.37 -9.64
C PRO A 55 20.12 11.42 -8.43
N LEU A 56 18.98 11.21 -7.76
CA LEU A 56 18.88 10.44 -6.52
C LEU A 56 18.47 8.99 -6.77
N ILE A 57 17.44 8.76 -7.61
CA ILE A 57 16.82 7.47 -7.83
C ILE A 57 17.31 6.89 -9.17
N ALA A 58 18.13 5.85 -9.08
CA ALA A 58 18.54 5.10 -10.26
C ALA A 58 17.60 3.90 -10.52
N PRO A 59 17.33 3.53 -11.79
CA PRO A 59 16.42 2.42 -12.13
C PRO A 59 16.75 1.09 -11.44
N ASP A 60 18.02 0.79 -11.21
CA ASP A 60 18.47 -0.43 -10.53
C ASP A 60 18.23 -0.45 -9.01
N MET A 61 17.75 0.66 -8.45
CA MET A 61 17.30 0.74 -7.05
C MET A 61 15.84 0.35 -6.88
N ILE A 62 15.04 0.40 -7.95
CA ILE A 62 13.59 0.18 -7.92
C ILE A 62 13.32 -1.32 -8.07
N VAL A 63 12.73 -1.92 -7.05
CA VAL A 63 12.26 -3.32 -7.06
C VAL A 63 10.78 -3.36 -7.36
N GLY A 64 9.99 -2.49 -6.73
CA GLY A 64 8.56 -2.36 -6.93
C GLY A 64 8.15 -0.93 -7.22
N VAL A 65 6.98 -0.76 -7.82
CA VAL A 65 6.31 0.52 -7.99
C VAL A 65 4.94 0.45 -7.34
N HIS A 66 4.64 1.41 -6.48
CA HIS A 66 3.33 1.57 -5.90
C HIS A 66 2.53 2.55 -6.76
N ALA A 67 1.42 2.09 -7.37
CA ALA A 67 0.57 2.94 -8.19
C ALA A 67 -0.16 3.98 -7.31
N CYS A 68 -0.34 5.18 -7.85
CA CYS A 68 -1.07 6.22 -7.15
C CYS A 68 -2.55 5.86 -6.96
N CYS A 69 -3.05 5.98 -5.73
CA CYS A 69 -4.46 5.78 -5.43
C CYS A 69 -5.30 6.97 -5.91
N ILE A 70 -6.45 6.68 -6.53
CA ILE A 70 -7.46 7.67 -6.89
C ILE A 70 -8.67 7.46 -5.97
N SER A 71 -8.99 8.43 -5.13
CA SER A 71 -10.20 8.37 -4.32
C SER A 71 -11.45 8.45 -5.19
N ASP A 72 -12.52 7.76 -4.79
CA ASP A 72 -13.81 7.74 -5.48
C ASP A 72 -13.70 7.39 -6.98
N TRP A 73 -12.83 6.42 -7.29
CA TRP A 73 -12.50 6.07 -8.68
C TRP A 73 -13.70 5.49 -9.46
N MET A 74 -14.64 4.82 -8.79
CA MET A 74 -15.83 4.28 -9.45
C MET A 74 -16.74 5.37 -10.05
N GLN A 75 -16.61 6.62 -9.59
CA GLN A 75 -17.34 7.77 -10.13
C GLN A 75 -16.54 8.55 -11.20
N LYS A 76 -15.30 8.14 -11.47
CA LYS A 76 -14.44 8.81 -12.46
C LYS A 76 -14.69 8.26 -13.86
N ASP A 77 -14.37 9.09 -14.84
CA ASP A 77 -14.38 8.69 -16.25
C ASP A 77 -13.40 7.52 -16.49
N ARG A 78 -13.86 6.51 -17.22
CA ARG A 78 -13.07 5.30 -17.48
C ARG A 78 -11.80 5.58 -18.28
N ASP A 79 -11.86 6.44 -19.28
CA ASP A 79 -10.70 6.74 -20.12
C ASP A 79 -9.65 7.50 -19.32
N PHE A 80 -10.10 8.40 -18.43
CA PHE A 80 -9.22 9.07 -17.45
C PHE A 80 -8.51 8.05 -16.55
N LEU A 81 -9.23 7.08 -15.98
CA LEU A 81 -8.63 6.04 -15.12
C LEU A 81 -7.62 5.18 -15.89
N LEU A 82 -7.98 4.76 -17.10
CA LEU A 82 -7.10 3.95 -17.94
C LEU A 82 -5.82 4.73 -18.32
N GLU A 83 -5.95 6.01 -18.66
CA GLU A 83 -4.80 6.85 -18.96
C GLU A 83 -3.92 7.04 -17.73
N HIS A 84 -4.53 7.33 -16.59
CA HIS A 84 -3.82 7.57 -15.33
C HIS A 84 -3.01 6.33 -14.90
N TYR A 85 -3.66 5.18 -14.76
CA TYR A 85 -2.98 3.96 -14.29
C TYR A 85 -2.01 3.38 -15.32
N ARG A 86 -2.25 3.52 -16.63
CA ARG A 86 -1.27 3.12 -17.65
C ARG A 86 0.04 3.88 -17.52
N ARG A 87 0.04 5.12 -17.08
CA ARG A 87 1.29 5.87 -16.81
C ARG A 87 2.12 5.18 -15.73
N ASP A 88 1.47 4.70 -14.65
CA ASP A 88 2.16 3.99 -13.58
C ASP A 88 2.72 2.65 -14.06
N LEU A 89 1.93 1.91 -14.84
CA LEU A 89 2.35 0.62 -15.40
C LEU A 89 3.49 0.77 -16.42
N ASP A 90 3.40 1.75 -17.31
CA ASP A 90 4.46 2.06 -18.29
C ASP A 90 5.73 2.53 -17.57
N PHE A 91 5.59 3.37 -16.54
CA PHE A 91 6.71 3.78 -15.70
C PHE A 91 7.39 2.57 -15.05
N ALA A 92 6.61 1.68 -14.43
CA ALA A 92 7.14 0.47 -13.81
C ALA A 92 7.86 -0.44 -14.81
N ARG A 93 7.32 -0.61 -16.03
CA ARG A 93 7.99 -1.33 -17.11
C ARG A 93 9.32 -0.68 -17.48
N ASP A 94 9.34 0.63 -17.68
CA ASP A 94 10.51 1.38 -18.13
C ASP A 94 11.61 1.40 -17.05
N MET A 95 11.21 1.41 -15.78
CA MET A 95 12.12 1.24 -14.63
C MET A 95 12.52 -0.21 -14.38
N LYS A 96 11.95 -1.18 -15.10
CA LYS A 96 12.19 -2.63 -14.94
C LYS A 96 11.80 -3.13 -13.54
N ALA A 97 10.77 -2.56 -12.94
CA ALA A 97 10.23 -3.04 -11.68
C ALA A 97 9.81 -4.52 -11.79
N GLU A 98 9.95 -5.25 -10.71
CA GLU A 98 9.57 -6.66 -10.62
C GLU A 98 8.08 -6.81 -10.30
N TYR A 99 7.48 -5.81 -9.66
CA TYR A 99 6.05 -5.77 -9.35
C TYR A 99 5.49 -4.35 -9.32
N VAL A 100 4.17 -4.28 -9.46
CA VAL A 100 3.37 -3.06 -9.25
C VAL A 100 2.31 -3.36 -8.20
N VAL A 101 2.17 -2.48 -7.23
CA VAL A 101 1.11 -2.51 -6.21
C VAL A 101 -0.06 -1.65 -6.66
N PHE A 102 -1.27 -2.15 -6.46
CA PHE A 102 -2.51 -1.49 -6.84
C PHE A 102 -3.58 -1.69 -5.77
N HIS A 103 -4.09 -0.60 -5.22
CA HIS A 103 -5.18 -0.66 -4.24
C HIS A 103 -6.50 -1.11 -4.87
N VAL A 104 -7.11 -2.15 -4.31
CA VAL A 104 -8.43 -2.61 -4.72
C VAL A 104 -9.46 -2.19 -3.69
N THR A 105 -9.77 -0.92 -3.69
CA THR A 105 -10.71 -0.31 -2.74
C THR A 105 -11.46 0.84 -3.38
N GLN A 106 -12.67 1.11 -2.91
CA GLN A 106 -13.46 2.30 -3.24
C GLN A 106 -13.80 3.05 -1.98
N VAL A 107 -13.42 4.32 -1.95
CA VAL A 107 -13.78 5.25 -0.88
C VAL A 107 -13.78 6.67 -1.41
N SER A 108 -14.84 7.42 -1.16
CA SER A 108 -14.88 8.88 -1.33
C SER A 108 -14.40 9.58 -0.06
N ASP A 109 -14.15 10.87 -0.14
CA ASP A 109 -13.82 11.66 1.05
C ASP A 109 -14.91 11.57 2.12
N GLU A 110 -16.19 11.60 1.72
CA GLU A 110 -17.35 11.48 2.60
C GLU A 110 -17.44 10.11 3.27
N GLU A 111 -17.23 9.04 2.53
CA GLU A 111 -17.24 7.68 3.04
C GLU A 111 -16.10 7.47 4.05
N GLY A 112 -14.89 7.91 3.69
CA GLY A 112 -13.73 7.83 4.57
C GLY A 112 -13.90 8.62 5.86
N PHE A 113 -14.52 9.79 5.79
CA PHE A 113 -14.73 10.68 6.90
C PHE A 113 -15.88 10.23 7.83
N SER A 114 -16.93 9.61 7.27
CA SER A 114 -18.14 9.18 8.00
C SER A 114 -18.16 7.71 8.37
N TYR A 115 -17.31 6.88 7.76
CA TYR A 115 -17.36 5.41 7.85
C TYR A 115 -18.69 4.81 7.40
N HIS A 116 -19.38 5.47 6.47
CA HIS A 116 -20.59 4.97 5.85
C HIS A 116 -20.34 4.61 4.38
N PRO A 117 -19.90 3.38 4.08
CA PRO A 117 -19.63 2.97 2.72
C PRO A 117 -20.93 2.89 1.90
N LEU A 118 -20.86 3.28 0.62
CA LEU A 118 -21.96 3.25 -0.33
C LEU A 118 -21.98 1.97 -1.17
N HIS A 119 -20.89 1.23 -1.20
CA HIS A 119 -20.70 0.02 -1.99
C HIS A 119 -20.38 -1.18 -1.11
N SER A 120 -20.76 -2.37 -1.58
CA SER A 120 -20.32 -3.63 -0.98
C SER A 120 -18.93 -4.03 -1.50
N ASP A 121 -18.24 -4.92 -0.78
CA ASP A 121 -16.96 -5.47 -1.20
C ASP A 121 -17.05 -6.13 -2.58
N GLU A 122 -18.10 -6.92 -2.84
CA GLU A 122 -18.30 -7.59 -4.13
C GLU A 122 -18.48 -6.61 -5.30
N GLU A 123 -19.25 -5.52 -5.10
CA GLU A 123 -19.44 -4.49 -6.14
C GLU A 123 -18.10 -3.83 -6.51
N VAL A 124 -17.30 -3.48 -5.50
CA VAL A 124 -15.98 -2.88 -5.72
C VAL A 124 -15.03 -3.87 -6.41
N ILE A 125 -15.01 -5.12 -5.96
CA ILE A 125 -14.17 -6.19 -6.56
C ILE A 125 -14.51 -6.40 -8.04
N LEU A 126 -15.79 -6.49 -8.40
CA LEU A 126 -16.20 -6.71 -9.79
C LEU A 126 -15.83 -5.49 -10.67
N ALA A 127 -16.06 -4.27 -10.19
CA ALA A 127 -15.67 -3.08 -10.91
C ALA A 127 -14.13 -2.97 -11.06
N ALA A 128 -13.36 -3.33 -10.02
CA ALA A 128 -11.91 -3.38 -10.08
C ALA A 128 -11.41 -4.44 -11.08
N CYS A 129 -12.04 -5.62 -11.14
CA CYS A 129 -11.71 -6.65 -12.13
C CYS A 129 -11.88 -6.14 -13.56
N GLU A 130 -12.97 -5.42 -13.85
CA GLU A 130 -13.19 -4.82 -15.17
C GLU A 130 -12.11 -3.79 -15.52
N LEU A 131 -11.77 -2.91 -14.58
CA LEU A 131 -10.74 -1.90 -14.78
C LEU A 131 -9.36 -2.54 -14.99
N ILE A 132 -8.95 -3.45 -14.11
CA ILE A 132 -7.65 -4.12 -14.15
C ILE A 132 -7.50 -4.96 -15.43
N ASN A 133 -8.54 -5.70 -15.84
CA ASN A 133 -8.51 -6.45 -17.09
C ASN A 133 -8.42 -5.55 -18.32
N ALA A 134 -9.01 -4.35 -18.29
CA ALA A 134 -8.85 -3.35 -19.35
C ALA A 134 -7.47 -2.70 -19.38
N LEU A 135 -6.84 -2.52 -18.20
CA LEU A 135 -5.48 -1.99 -18.08
C LEU A 135 -4.44 -2.97 -18.61
N LEU A 136 -4.56 -4.25 -18.25
CA LEU A 136 -3.57 -5.27 -18.52
C LEU A 136 -3.84 -6.05 -19.81
N GLY A 137 -5.08 -5.99 -20.32
CA GLY A 137 -5.49 -6.71 -21.52
C GLY A 137 -4.72 -6.28 -22.77
N GLY A 138 -4.10 -7.26 -23.46
CA GLY A 138 -3.31 -7.01 -24.67
C GLY A 138 -1.96 -6.33 -24.42
N GLN A 139 -1.55 -6.18 -23.16
CA GLN A 139 -0.24 -5.64 -22.79
C GLN A 139 0.71 -6.76 -22.37
N ASP A 140 1.98 -6.61 -22.74
CA ASP A 140 3.07 -7.55 -22.34
C ASP A 140 3.92 -6.90 -21.25
N TYR A 141 3.31 -6.71 -20.07
CA TYR A 141 4.04 -6.22 -18.91
C TYR A 141 4.86 -7.34 -18.26
N PRO A 142 6.14 -7.09 -17.91
CA PRO A 142 7.03 -8.13 -17.41
C PRO A 142 6.91 -8.42 -15.92
N PHE A 143 6.21 -7.56 -15.16
CA PHE A 143 6.16 -7.54 -13.70
C PHE A 143 4.95 -8.31 -13.12
N TYR A 144 4.96 -8.59 -11.82
CA TYR A 144 3.77 -8.99 -11.08
C TYR A 144 2.84 -7.80 -10.87
N PHE A 145 1.55 -7.99 -11.12
CA PHE A 145 0.50 -7.05 -10.73
C PHE A 145 -0.10 -7.50 -9.41
N LEU A 146 0.17 -6.76 -8.34
CA LEU A 146 -0.16 -7.13 -6.97
C LEU A 146 -1.29 -6.24 -6.44
N MET A 147 -2.38 -6.86 -6.03
CA MET A 147 -3.58 -6.19 -5.52
C MET A 147 -3.50 -6.10 -4.01
N GLU A 148 -3.61 -4.90 -3.50
CA GLU A 148 -3.44 -4.58 -2.09
C GLU A 148 -4.77 -4.32 -1.39
N ASN A 149 -4.85 -4.75 -0.12
CA ASN A 149 -5.99 -4.52 0.75
C ASN A 149 -5.95 -3.16 1.42
N LEU A 150 -7.14 -2.58 1.62
CA LEU A 150 -7.41 -1.52 2.58
C LEU A 150 -8.54 -1.95 3.52
N TRP A 151 -8.91 -1.08 4.46
CA TRP A 151 -10.03 -1.32 5.40
C TRP A 151 -11.39 -0.82 4.88
N TRP A 152 -11.41 -0.24 3.68
CA TRP A 152 -12.61 0.21 2.98
C TRP A 152 -13.17 -0.90 2.08
N PRO A 153 -14.39 -0.73 1.51
CA PRO A 153 -14.96 -1.71 0.60
C PRO A 153 -14.03 -2.10 -0.55
N GLY A 154 -13.99 -3.39 -0.84
CA GLY A 154 -13.12 -4.01 -1.84
C GLY A 154 -12.33 -5.17 -1.27
N LEU A 155 -11.02 -5.20 -1.53
CA LEU A 155 -10.13 -6.20 -0.94
C LEU A 155 -9.76 -5.76 0.48
N ASN A 156 -10.31 -6.44 1.48
CA ASN A 156 -10.03 -6.18 2.89
C ASN A 156 -9.67 -7.46 3.70
N PHE A 157 -9.61 -8.60 3.05
CA PHE A 157 -9.33 -9.92 3.65
C PHE A 157 -10.31 -10.35 4.77
N LEU A 158 -11.51 -9.79 4.85
CA LEU A 158 -12.52 -10.25 5.82
C LEU A 158 -13.21 -11.52 5.36
N ASP A 159 -13.43 -11.68 4.05
CA ASP A 159 -14.08 -12.85 3.47
C ASP A 159 -13.18 -13.51 2.40
N PRO A 160 -12.75 -14.77 2.62
CA PRO A 160 -12.00 -15.54 1.62
C PRO A 160 -12.73 -15.71 0.27
N ALA A 161 -14.07 -15.72 0.26
CA ALA A 161 -14.84 -15.85 -0.97
C ALA A 161 -14.72 -14.59 -1.84
N VAL A 162 -14.73 -13.42 -1.22
CA VAL A 162 -14.52 -12.13 -1.90
C VAL A 162 -13.10 -12.03 -2.44
N THR A 163 -12.11 -12.44 -1.65
CA THR A 163 -10.71 -12.51 -2.10
C THR A 163 -10.55 -13.49 -3.28
N ARG A 164 -11.23 -14.63 -3.25
CA ARG A 164 -11.26 -15.61 -4.34
C ARG A 164 -11.92 -15.03 -5.59
N LEU A 165 -13.05 -14.32 -5.44
CA LEU A 165 -13.75 -13.65 -6.54
C LEU A 165 -12.82 -12.70 -7.30
N LEU A 166 -12.01 -11.89 -6.61
CA LEU A 166 -11.01 -11.03 -7.22
C LEU A 166 -10.01 -11.84 -8.06
N LEU A 167 -9.40 -12.86 -7.45
CA LEU A 167 -8.37 -13.66 -8.11
C LEU A 167 -8.91 -14.40 -9.34
N ASP A 168 -10.12 -14.95 -9.27
CA ASP A 168 -10.70 -15.73 -10.35
C ASP A 168 -11.10 -14.86 -11.55
N ASN A 169 -11.45 -13.59 -11.33
CA ASN A 169 -11.89 -12.67 -12.39
C ASN A 169 -10.77 -11.80 -12.99
N ILE A 170 -9.55 -11.82 -12.46
CA ILE A 170 -8.38 -11.18 -13.09
C ILE A 170 -7.73 -12.15 -14.08
N HIS A 171 -7.59 -11.74 -15.33
CA HIS A 171 -7.09 -12.62 -16.41
C HIS A 171 -5.57 -12.56 -16.57
N TYR A 172 -4.88 -11.64 -15.89
CA TYR A 172 -3.44 -11.48 -15.95
C TYR A 172 -2.72 -12.64 -15.24
N VAL A 173 -1.72 -13.25 -15.92
CA VAL A 173 -1.05 -14.46 -15.42
C VAL A 173 -0.17 -14.18 -14.19
N LYS A 174 0.60 -13.07 -14.24
CA LYS A 174 1.49 -12.65 -13.14
C LYS A 174 0.73 -11.79 -12.11
N LYS A 175 -0.39 -12.28 -11.62
CA LYS A 175 -1.16 -11.62 -10.56
C LYS A 175 -0.82 -12.16 -9.20
N GLY A 176 -1.07 -11.36 -8.17
CA GLY A 176 -0.95 -11.74 -6.77
C GLY A 176 -1.60 -10.72 -5.87
N LEU A 177 -1.40 -10.92 -4.58
CA LEU A 177 -1.93 -10.07 -3.52
C LEU A 177 -0.78 -9.44 -2.75
N VAL A 178 -0.99 -8.23 -2.26
CA VAL A 178 -0.23 -7.65 -1.16
C VAL A 178 -1.06 -7.80 0.11
N LEU A 179 -0.47 -8.32 1.16
CA LEU A 179 -1.01 -8.17 2.49
C LEU A 179 -0.36 -6.95 3.13
N ASP A 180 -1.09 -5.84 3.15
CA ASP A 180 -0.76 -4.74 4.04
C ASP A 180 -1.30 -5.06 5.43
N THR A 181 -0.36 -5.22 6.37
CA THR A 181 -0.69 -5.65 7.73
C THR A 181 -1.36 -4.54 8.53
N GLY A 182 -0.96 -3.29 8.38
CA GLY A 182 -1.57 -2.14 9.04
C GLY A 182 -2.98 -1.88 8.56
N HIS A 183 -3.20 -1.89 7.25
CA HIS A 183 -4.52 -1.74 6.65
C HIS A 183 -5.50 -2.82 7.13
N PHE A 184 -5.05 -4.07 7.21
CA PHE A 184 -5.90 -5.14 7.72
C PHE A 184 -6.28 -4.92 9.19
N LEU A 185 -5.39 -4.39 10.03
CA LEU A 185 -5.69 -4.14 11.44
C LEU A 185 -6.81 -3.11 11.64
N HIS A 186 -7.02 -2.17 10.71
CA HIS A 186 -8.12 -1.20 10.78
C HIS A 186 -9.50 -1.81 10.58
N THR A 187 -9.61 -3.04 10.09
CA THR A 187 -10.89 -3.77 10.03
C THR A 187 -11.40 -4.20 11.41
N ASN A 188 -10.56 -4.07 12.46
CA ASN A 188 -10.92 -4.39 13.84
C ASN A 188 -10.50 -3.29 14.81
N LEU A 189 -11.42 -2.41 15.15
CA LEU A 189 -11.18 -1.26 16.02
C LEU A 189 -10.97 -1.62 17.50
N GLU A 190 -11.09 -2.90 17.89
CA GLU A 190 -10.91 -3.35 19.27
C GLU A 190 -9.44 -3.70 19.60
N LEU A 191 -8.56 -3.74 18.61
CA LEU A 191 -7.15 -4.08 18.81
C LEU A 191 -6.41 -2.98 19.59
N LYS A 192 -5.68 -3.37 20.64
CA LYS A 192 -4.94 -2.45 21.52
C LYS A 192 -3.46 -2.73 21.58
N THR A 193 -3.06 -3.94 21.27
CA THR A 193 -1.67 -4.38 21.39
C THR A 193 -1.20 -5.10 20.12
N GLN A 194 0.09 -5.03 19.84
CA GLN A 194 0.67 -5.77 18.71
C GLN A 194 0.49 -7.30 18.85
N LYS A 195 0.36 -7.82 20.08
CA LYS A 195 0.05 -9.23 20.31
C LYS A 195 -1.37 -9.60 19.84
N GLU A 196 -2.36 -8.76 20.13
CA GLU A 196 -3.73 -8.93 19.62
C GLU A 196 -3.78 -8.78 18.12
N ALA A 197 -3.06 -7.80 17.56
CA ALA A 197 -2.90 -7.61 16.13
C ALA A 197 -2.34 -8.86 15.43
N LEU A 198 -1.28 -9.44 15.96
CA LEU A 198 -0.68 -10.67 15.44
C LEU A 198 -1.65 -11.86 15.51
N ALA A 199 -2.41 -12.01 16.59
CA ALA A 199 -3.42 -13.04 16.73
C ALA A 199 -4.56 -12.86 15.70
N TYR A 200 -4.98 -11.63 15.45
CA TYR A 200 -6.00 -11.30 14.46
C TYR A 200 -5.54 -11.61 13.03
N LEU A 201 -4.31 -11.23 12.67
CA LEU A 201 -3.70 -11.60 11.39
C LEU A 201 -3.61 -13.11 11.20
N ASN A 202 -3.18 -13.86 12.22
CA ASN A 202 -3.13 -15.32 12.13
C ASN A 202 -4.50 -15.95 11.93
N THR A 203 -5.56 -15.39 12.55
CA THR A 203 -6.94 -15.85 12.34
C THR A 203 -7.37 -15.64 10.89
N MET A 204 -7.04 -14.51 10.28
CA MET A 204 -7.28 -14.25 8.86
C MET A 204 -6.54 -15.28 7.98
N LEU A 205 -5.24 -15.51 8.25
CA LEU A 205 -4.46 -16.48 7.49
C LEU A 205 -5.02 -17.92 7.62
N ASP A 206 -5.59 -18.28 8.77
CA ASP A 206 -6.26 -19.57 8.96
C ASP A 206 -7.51 -19.71 8.07
N GLN A 207 -8.24 -18.63 7.84
CA GLN A 207 -9.40 -18.59 6.95
C GLN A 207 -9.00 -18.60 5.47
N HIS A 208 -7.84 -18.02 5.13
CA HIS A 208 -7.34 -17.84 3.77
C HIS A 208 -6.32 -18.90 3.33
N GLN A 209 -6.21 -20.05 3.99
CA GLN A 209 -5.14 -21.04 3.75
C GLN A 209 -4.88 -21.36 2.27
N GLU A 210 -5.95 -21.56 1.47
CA GLU A 210 -5.82 -21.86 0.05
C GLU A 210 -5.37 -20.65 -0.79
N LEU A 211 -5.45 -19.43 -0.24
CA LEU A 211 -5.11 -18.18 -0.91
C LEU A 211 -3.71 -17.68 -0.53
N LEU A 212 -3.08 -18.23 0.52
CA LEU A 212 -1.73 -17.83 0.93
C LEU A 212 -0.72 -17.84 -0.22
N PRO A 213 -0.71 -18.82 -1.15
CA PRO A 213 0.22 -18.82 -2.27
C PRO A 213 0.06 -17.63 -3.24
N TYR A 214 -1.05 -16.89 -3.17
CA TYR A 214 -1.26 -15.68 -3.96
C TYR A 214 -0.75 -14.41 -3.27
N ILE A 215 -0.49 -14.42 -1.96
CA ILE A 215 0.13 -13.30 -1.27
C ILE A 215 1.61 -13.28 -1.65
N LYS A 216 1.98 -12.39 -2.57
CA LYS A 216 3.32 -12.27 -3.13
C LYS A 216 4.16 -11.20 -2.45
N ALA A 217 3.51 -10.24 -1.81
CA ALA A 217 4.17 -9.19 -1.06
C ALA A 217 3.48 -8.94 0.29
N ILE A 218 4.24 -8.42 1.23
CA ILE A 218 3.75 -7.93 2.52
C ILE A 218 4.23 -6.50 2.66
N HIS A 219 3.32 -5.56 2.97
CA HIS A 219 3.65 -4.28 3.57
C HIS A 219 3.62 -4.47 5.08
N LEU A 220 4.80 -4.38 5.70
CA LEU A 220 4.97 -4.73 7.09
C LEU A 220 5.03 -3.49 7.98
N HIS A 221 3.92 -3.16 8.55
CA HIS A 221 3.76 -2.12 9.56
C HIS A 221 2.53 -2.39 10.43
N GLN A 222 2.26 -1.55 11.40
CA GLN A 222 1.06 -1.62 12.22
C GLN A 222 0.55 -0.23 12.57
N SER A 223 -0.77 -0.15 12.74
CA SER A 223 -1.48 1.02 13.25
C SER A 223 -2.61 0.52 14.16
N LEU A 224 -2.56 0.88 15.44
CA LEU A 224 -3.52 0.43 16.45
C LEU A 224 -4.33 1.63 16.93
N THR A 225 -5.09 2.23 16.03
CA THR A 225 -5.75 3.52 16.19
C THR A 225 -7.27 3.42 16.36
N GLY A 226 -7.78 2.23 16.74
CA GLY A 226 -9.21 2.01 16.88
C GLY A 226 -9.90 2.96 17.85
N ASP A 227 -9.22 3.38 18.93
CA ASP A 227 -9.79 4.36 19.87
C ASP A 227 -9.96 5.74 19.22
N TYR A 228 -8.98 6.17 18.43
CA TYR A 228 -9.09 7.40 17.65
C TYR A 228 -10.32 7.38 16.72
N VAL A 229 -10.53 6.28 16.00
CA VAL A 229 -11.67 6.13 15.08
C VAL A 229 -12.99 6.15 15.85
N LYS A 230 -13.08 5.45 17.00
CA LYS A 230 -14.29 5.46 17.85
C LYS A 230 -14.59 6.86 18.38
N ASP A 231 -13.60 7.57 18.87
CA ASP A 231 -13.73 8.96 19.35
C ASP A 231 -14.09 9.90 18.20
N TRP A 232 -13.55 9.66 17.01
CA TRP A 232 -13.92 10.41 15.81
C TRP A 232 -15.40 10.26 15.49
N LEU A 233 -15.92 9.04 15.46
CA LEU A 233 -17.30 8.72 15.12
C LEU A 233 -18.30 9.14 16.21
N ALA A 234 -17.87 9.31 17.45
CA ALA A 234 -18.74 9.75 18.56
C ALA A 234 -19.12 11.24 18.45
N GLN A 235 -18.52 12.01 17.55
CA GLN A 235 -18.77 13.45 17.43
C GLN A 235 -19.26 13.80 16.01
N PRO A 236 -20.28 14.68 15.87
CA PRO A 236 -20.70 15.18 14.57
C PRO A 236 -19.55 15.94 13.91
N ARG A 237 -19.23 15.58 12.65
CA ARG A 237 -18.19 16.23 11.87
C ARG A 237 -18.68 16.41 10.44
N SER A 238 -18.17 17.43 9.77
CA SER A 238 -18.45 17.69 8.36
C SER A 238 -17.16 18.11 7.64
N LEU A 239 -17.06 17.69 6.40
CA LEU A 239 -16.00 18.16 5.51
C LEU A 239 -16.26 19.62 5.13
N SER A 240 -15.18 20.37 4.95
CA SER A 240 -15.24 21.74 4.46
C SER A 240 -15.70 21.79 3.00
N GLU A 241 -16.40 22.86 2.64
CA GLU A 241 -16.72 23.17 1.23
C GLU A 241 -15.49 23.77 0.49
N ASP A 242 -14.52 24.32 1.23
CA ASP A 242 -13.26 24.79 0.65
C ASP A 242 -12.38 23.60 0.26
N PRO A 243 -11.95 23.47 -1.01
CA PRO A 243 -11.23 22.30 -1.48
C PRO A 243 -9.89 22.06 -0.77
N MET A 244 -9.15 23.12 -0.41
CA MET A 244 -7.85 22.99 0.25
C MET A 244 -8.00 22.56 1.70
N GLU A 245 -8.97 23.13 2.39
CA GLU A 245 -9.30 22.76 3.77
C GLU A 245 -9.86 21.33 3.84
N ARG A 246 -10.72 20.96 2.88
CA ARG A 246 -11.23 19.59 2.73
C ARG A 246 -10.09 18.60 2.53
N PHE A 247 -9.18 18.88 1.61
CA PHE A 247 -7.99 18.06 1.38
C PHE A 247 -7.19 17.88 2.68
N ARG A 248 -6.91 18.98 3.39
CA ARG A 248 -6.20 18.93 4.68
C ARG A 248 -6.92 18.06 5.70
N GLN A 249 -8.24 18.23 5.86
CA GLN A 249 -9.05 17.45 6.80
C GLN A 249 -9.00 15.95 6.50
N VAL A 250 -9.13 15.56 5.21
CA VAL A 250 -9.09 14.16 4.78
C VAL A 250 -7.72 13.56 5.06
N TYR A 251 -6.64 14.25 4.67
CA TYR A 251 -5.29 13.73 4.88
C TYR A 251 -4.91 13.64 6.35
N GLU A 252 -5.21 14.64 7.16
CA GLU A 252 -4.97 14.60 8.61
C GLU A 252 -5.74 13.44 9.26
N HIS A 253 -6.95 13.17 8.81
CA HIS A 253 -7.74 12.06 9.31
C HIS A 253 -7.14 10.71 8.92
N ILE A 254 -6.78 10.52 7.64
CA ILE A 254 -6.17 9.28 7.15
C ILE A 254 -4.85 9.00 7.90
N PHE A 255 -3.95 9.96 8.02
CA PHE A 255 -2.69 9.77 8.73
C PHE A 255 -2.85 9.57 10.25
N ALA A 256 -3.94 10.06 10.85
CA ALA A 256 -4.24 9.77 12.23
C ALA A 256 -4.76 8.33 12.44
N ILE A 257 -5.35 7.74 11.41
CA ILE A 257 -5.77 6.33 11.41
C ILE A 257 -4.56 5.45 11.09
N ASP A 258 -3.95 5.67 9.96
CA ASP A 258 -2.92 4.81 9.39
C ASP A 258 -1.53 5.40 9.61
N GLN A 259 -0.90 4.98 10.72
CA GLN A 259 0.32 5.57 11.25
C GLN A 259 1.61 4.91 10.74
N HIS A 260 1.52 3.75 10.10
CA HIS A 260 2.67 3.02 9.55
C HIS A 260 3.85 2.84 10.53
N LEU A 261 3.55 2.38 11.75
CA LEU A 261 4.55 2.16 12.80
C LEU A 261 5.20 0.77 12.69
N PRO A 262 6.41 0.55 13.22
CA PRO A 262 7.05 -0.75 13.21
C PRO A 262 6.21 -1.84 13.90
N PHE A 263 6.12 -3.00 13.26
CA PHE A 263 5.46 -4.18 13.81
C PHE A 263 6.52 -5.14 14.35
N THR A 264 6.71 -5.15 15.67
CA THR A 264 7.84 -5.82 16.33
C THR A 264 7.42 -6.88 17.33
N ALA A 265 6.13 -7.28 17.36
CA ALA A 265 5.65 -8.31 18.26
C ALA A 265 6.40 -9.64 18.04
N PRO A 266 6.72 -10.39 19.11
CA PRO A 266 7.19 -11.76 18.98
C PRO A 266 6.19 -12.61 18.18
N GLY A 267 6.66 -13.26 17.09
CA GLY A 267 5.82 -14.05 16.18
C GLY A 267 5.55 -13.36 14.83
N VAL A 268 5.95 -12.10 14.63
CA VAL A 268 5.85 -11.43 13.33
C VAL A 268 6.72 -12.11 12.27
N ARG A 269 7.91 -12.59 12.66
CA ARG A 269 8.77 -13.38 11.78
C ARG A 269 8.07 -14.65 11.31
N GLU A 270 7.47 -15.40 12.22
CA GLU A 270 6.75 -16.65 11.94
C GLU A 270 5.52 -16.39 11.05
N LEU A 271 4.84 -15.24 11.22
CA LEU A 271 3.77 -14.81 10.33
C LEU A 271 4.28 -14.63 8.88
N VAL A 272 5.39 -13.94 8.70
CA VAL A 272 5.99 -13.72 7.39
C VAL A 272 6.50 -15.03 6.79
N GLU A 273 7.16 -15.89 7.57
CA GLU A 273 7.62 -17.21 7.14
C GLU A 273 6.45 -18.12 6.74
N ARG A 274 5.31 -18.04 7.43
CA ARG A 274 4.09 -18.78 7.09
C ARG A 274 3.52 -18.40 5.73
N ILE A 275 3.57 -17.11 5.37
CA ILE A 275 3.09 -16.60 4.08
C ILE A 275 4.08 -16.94 2.97
N ASP A 276 5.39 -16.92 3.25
CA ASP A 276 6.50 -17.11 2.30
C ASP A 276 6.41 -16.20 1.07
N PRO A 277 6.33 -14.87 1.26
CA PRO A 277 6.17 -13.93 0.16
C PRO A 277 7.45 -13.78 -0.68
N LEU A 278 7.31 -13.30 -1.92
CA LEU A 278 8.46 -12.94 -2.76
C LEU A 278 9.09 -11.61 -2.30
N TYR A 279 8.27 -10.69 -1.80
CA TYR A 279 8.66 -9.33 -1.43
C TYR A 279 8.15 -8.97 -0.04
N LEU A 280 8.91 -8.16 0.68
CA LEU A 280 8.52 -7.55 1.94
C LEU A 280 8.93 -6.09 1.91
N THR A 281 7.98 -5.18 2.05
CA THR A 281 8.23 -3.74 2.11
C THR A 281 8.07 -3.24 3.55
N TYR A 282 9.09 -2.57 4.06
CA TYR A 282 8.93 -1.73 5.24
C TYR A 282 8.28 -0.43 4.78
N GLU A 283 6.99 -0.31 5.01
CA GLU A 283 6.21 0.85 4.59
C GLU A 283 5.96 1.77 5.79
N TYR A 284 6.89 2.68 6.01
CA TYR A 284 6.86 3.59 7.14
C TYR A 284 6.58 5.03 6.73
N ILE A 285 5.72 5.72 7.50
CA ILE A 285 5.52 7.16 7.39
C ILE A 285 6.31 7.83 8.50
N THR A 286 7.25 8.70 8.12
CA THR A 286 8.20 9.31 9.05
C THR A 286 8.44 10.78 8.72
N HIS A 287 8.81 11.57 9.73
CA HIS A 287 9.01 13.00 9.55
C HIS A 287 10.43 13.37 9.10
N ASN A 288 11.40 12.49 9.32
CA ASN A 288 12.80 12.74 8.99
C ASN A 288 13.59 11.43 8.82
N ARG A 289 14.87 11.56 8.42
CA ARG A 289 15.76 10.43 8.16
C ARG A 289 16.11 9.64 9.44
N GLU A 290 16.26 10.31 10.57
CA GLU A 290 16.61 9.67 11.85
C GLU A 290 15.47 8.77 12.33
N GLU A 291 14.24 9.24 12.20
CA GLU A 291 13.06 8.46 12.55
C GLU A 291 12.89 7.26 11.60
N LEU A 292 13.11 7.45 10.29
CA LEU A 292 13.11 6.37 9.31
C LEU A 292 14.17 5.31 9.64
N ALA A 293 15.39 5.75 10.01
CA ALA A 293 16.45 4.84 10.44
C ALA A 293 16.03 4.03 11.68
N HIS A 294 15.45 4.68 12.68
CA HIS A 294 14.96 4.02 13.89
C HIS A 294 13.84 3.00 13.60
N PHE A 295 12.91 3.35 12.70
CA PHE A 295 11.82 2.44 12.33
C PHE A 295 12.34 1.23 11.53
N LEU A 296 13.27 1.44 10.60
CA LEU A 296 13.91 0.36 9.84
C LEU A 296 14.74 -0.56 10.75
N GLU A 297 15.50 0.01 11.72
CA GLU A 297 16.23 -0.78 12.71
C GLU A 297 15.27 -1.64 13.54
N SER A 298 14.18 -1.03 14.02
CA SER A 298 13.16 -1.74 14.80
C SER A 298 12.50 -2.87 14.00
N GLY A 299 12.03 -2.58 12.77
CA GLY A 299 11.37 -3.58 11.92
C GLY A 299 12.31 -4.69 11.46
N SER A 300 13.55 -4.36 11.08
CA SER A 300 14.54 -5.36 10.64
C SER A 300 15.03 -6.25 11.78
N SER A 301 15.03 -5.77 13.03
CA SER A 301 15.43 -6.54 14.19
C SER A 301 14.60 -7.80 14.40
N VAL A 302 13.34 -7.82 13.93
CA VAL A 302 12.44 -8.97 13.97
C VAL A 302 13.02 -10.17 13.21
N PHE A 303 13.85 -9.91 12.17
CA PHE A 303 14.47 -10.94 11.33
C PHE A 303 15.94 -11.19 11.68
N ALA A 304 16.52 -10.47 12.64
CA ALA A 304 17.86 -10.74 13.13
C ALA A 304 17.91 -12.07 13.90
N TYR A 305 19.02 -12.81 13.76
CA TYR A 305 19.27 -14.09 14.45
C TYR A 305 19.89 -13.86 15.81
#